data_3121af6fc13a52f33cb2aa767d5fdfb4
#
_entry.id   3121af6fc13a52f33cb2aa767d5fdfb4
#
_cell.length_a   1.000
_cell.length_b   1.000
_cell.length_c   1.000
_cell.angle_alpha   90.00
_cell.angle_beta   90.00
_cell.angle_gamma   90.00
#
_symmetry.space_group_name_H-M   'P 1'
#
loop_
_entity.id
_entity.type
_entity.pdbx_description
1 polymer ?
#
loop_
_entity_poly.entity_id
_entity_poly.type
_entity_poly.pdbx_seq_one_letter_code
_entity_poly.pdbx_strand_id
1 'polypeptide(L)'
;MTRVLILSWEYPPLIEGGLARHVRKLSEGLVELGVEVHVLTRGSDESPRSEVVAGVNVHRVLEPSRPRDLGEFVTWVERMNADMLAAGVGLGDRYDFDVVHGHDWLVAAACDHLARRFGAPLVTTIHATEHGRHQGWVETHPQSYIHGVERWISNRSDRVIACSAYMREQISDIFAVPEARIAVIPNGIDPEDLPLGEESELERLRAEFAAPGERLVLLIGRLVYEKGFQIALEAMPELIERVPGTRFLVAGSGTHESELKKQATDLGLMEHGTFLGWIGDDVLHLLYRIADVCVVPSIYEPFGLVALEAMASGCPCIVADTGGLREVVPHGEVGLRFRTRDPEELGRMVERVLTDADLRERLVAEASEHVLRFDWSDVARRTAAIYAELASPAPVAEAAAD
;
A
#
# COMPACT_ATOMS: atom_id res chain seq x y z
N MET A 1 -3.79 -4.77 -29.99
CA MET A 1 -3.47 -5.32 -28.66
C MET A 1 -2.56 -4.31 -27.99
N THR A 2 -2.97 -3.73 -26.89
CA THR A 2 -2.17 -2.71 -26.20
C THR A 2 -0.99 -3.38 -25.50
N ARG A 3 0.21 -2.82 -25.67
CA ARG A 3 1.42 -3.28 -24.99
C ARG A 3 1.92 -2.22 -24.04
N VAL A 4 2.07 -2.55 -22.76
CA VAL A 4 2.51 -1.64 -21.71
C VAL A 4 3.85 -2.04 -21.12
N LEU A 5 4.71 -1.05 -20.86
CA LEU A 5 5.90 -1.18 -20.04
C LEU A 5 5.62 -0.59 -18.66
N ILE A 6 5.49 -1.45 -17.66
CA ILE A 6 5.31 -1.06 -16.26
C ILE A 6 6.67 -1.03 -15.57
N LEU A 7 7.01 0.07 -14.91
CA LEU A 7 8.20 0.17 -14.07
C LEU A 7 7.81 0.21 -12.61
N SER A 8 8.40 -0.67 -11.81
CA SER A 8 8.26 -0.70 -10.36
C SER A 8 9.60 -1.02 -9.70
N TRP A 9 9.89 -0.38 -8.57
CA TRP A 9 11.12 -0.68 -7.85
C TRP A 9 11.05 -2.02 -7.09
N GLU A 10 9.86 -2.54 -6.85
CA GLU A 10 9.64 -3.87 -6.27
C GLU A 10 8.58 -4.65 -7.07
N TYR A 11 8.82 -5.95 -7.17
CA TYR A 11 7.93 -6.97 -7.74
C TYR A 11 8.33 -8.33 -7.17
N PRO A 12 7.42 -9.26 -6.94
CA PRO A 12 7.80 -10.58 -6.39
C PRO A 12 8.95 -11.26 -7.17
N PRO A 13 9.86 -11.92 -6.46
CA PRO A 13 9.87 -12.27 -5.04
C PRO A 13 10.39 -11.16 -4.10
N LEU A 14 10.84 -9.99 -4.60
CA LEU A 14 11.26 -8.86 -3.77
C LEU A 14 10.04 -8.05 -3.34
N ILE A 15 9.69 -8.15 -2.07
CA ILE A 15 8.53 -7.50 -1.46
C ILE A 15 9.01 -6.67 -0.26
N GLU A 16 8.85 -5.34 -0.36
CA GLU A 16 9.12 -4.41 0.75
C GLU A 16 7.81 -3.90 1.37
N GLY A 17 6.69 -4.04 0.63
CA GLY A 17 5.38 -3.56 1.07
C GLY A 17 4.24 -3.91 0.13
N GLY A 18 3.15 -3.17 0.25
CA GLY A 18 1.94 -3.39 -0.55
C GLY A 18 2.11 -3.11 -2.05
N LEU A 19 3.15 -2.34 -2.44
CA LEU A 19 3.38 -1.97 -3.83
C LEU A 19 3.68 -3.18 -4.72
N ALA A 20 4.53 -4.12 -4.27
CA ALA A 20 4.85 -5.33 -5.03
C ALA A 20 3.59 -6.15 -5.33
N ARG A 21 2.69 -6.30 -4.33
CA ARG A 21 1.41 -6.99 -4.50
C ARG A 21 0.50 -6.24 -5.47
N HIS A 22 0.41 -4.91 -5.33
CA HIS A 22 -0.38 -4.07 -6.22
C HIS A 22 0.07 -4.24 -7.68
N VAL A 23 1.37 -4.10 -7.97
CA VAL A 23 1.89 -4.19 -9.33
C VAL A 23 1.69 -5.59 -9.90
N ARG A 24 1.87 -6.64 -9.09
CA ARG A 24 1.60 -8.02 -9.52
C ARG A 24 0.13 -8.20 -9.90
N LYS A 25 -0.80 -7.89 -9.00
CA LYS A 25 -2.24 -8.08 -9.23
C LYS A 25 -2.76 -7.25 -10.40
N LEU A 26 -2.33 -6.00 -10.49
CA LEU A 26 -2.64 -5.14 -11.64
C LEU A 26 -2.14 -5.76 -12.94
N SER A 27 -0.89 -6.24 -12.97
CA SER A 27 -0.28 -6.83 -14.17
C SER A 27 -1.00 -8.10 -14.61
N GLU A 28 -1.32 -8.99 -13.67
CA GLU A 28 -2.08 -10.23 -13.91
C GLU A 28 -3.48 -9.89 -14.46
N GLY A 29 -4.22 -8.99 -13.84
CA GLY A 29 -5.55 -8.59 -14.32
C GLY A 29 -5.53 -7.87 -15.68
N LEU A 30 -4.48 -7.11 -16.00
CA LEU A 30 -4.30 -6.52 -17.33
C LEU A 30 -4.07 -7.60 -18.40
N VAL A 31 -3.29 -8.66 -18.09
CA VAL A 31 -3.09 -9.80 -19.00
C VAL A 31 -4.42 -10.52 -19.27
N GLU A 32 -5.25 -10.73 -18.27
CA GLU A 32 -6.60 -11.32 -18.44
C GLU A 32 -7.49 -10.49 -19.37
N LEU A 33 -7.31 -9.16 -19.39
CA LEU A 33 -8.00 -8.25 -20.31
C LEU A 33 -7.37 -8.19 -21.72
N GLY A 34 -6.34 -9.00 -21.99
CA GLY A 34 -5.69 -9.07 -23.29
C GLY A 34 -4.66 -7.94 -23.54
N VAL A 35 -4.16 -7.30 -22.50
CA VAL A 35 -3.03 -6.36 -22.57
C VAL A 35 -1.73 -7.17 -22.52
N GLU A 36 -0.78 -6.89 -23.39
CA GLU A 36 0.58 -7.45 -23.31
C GLU A 36 1.38 -6.63 -22.30
N VAL A 37 1.69 -7.25 -21.15
CA VAL A 37 2.34 -6.57 -20.03
C VAL A 37 3.80 -6.96 -19.91
N HIS A 38 4.67 -5.96 -19.87
CA HIS A 38 6.09 -6.08 -19.53
C HIS A 38 6.34 -5.32 -18.25
N VAL A 39 6.83 -5.98 -17.20
CA VAL A 39 7.23 -5.36 -15.94
C VAL A 39 8.75 -5.27 -15.90
N LEU A 40 9.28 -4.08 -15.73
CA LEU A 40 10.70 -3.82 -15.51
C LEU A 40 10.91 -3.45 -14.04
N THR A 41 11.67 -4.27 -13.33
CA THR A 41 11.87 -4.16 -11.89
C THR A 41 13.31 -4.50 -11.49
N ARG A 42 13.64 -4.35 -10.20
CA ARG A 42 14.90 -4.85 -9.64
C ARG A 42 14.80 -6.33 -9.27
N GLY A 43 15.93 -7.00 -9.22
CA GLY A 43 16.03 -8.39 -8.77
C GLY A 43 17.36 -8.67 -8.09
N SER A 44 17.43 -9.73 -7.31
CA SER A 44 18.67 -10.24 -6.71
C SER A 44 19.52 -10.98 -7.75
N ASP A 45 20.77 -11.35 -7.35
CA ASP A 45 21.63 -12.20 -8.18
C ASP A 45 21.00 -13.57 -8.49
N GLU A 46 20.15 -14.06 -7.60
CA GLU A 46 19.46 -15.36 -7.74
C GLU A 46 18.18 -15.27 -8.60
N SER A 47 17.68 -14.05 -8.84
CA SER A 47 16.46 -13.85 -9.62
C SER A 47 16.71 -14.00 -11.11
N PRO A 48 15.83 -14.68 -11.89
CA PRO A 48 15.91 -14.70 -13.35
C PRO A 48 15.89 -13.28 -13.92
N ARG A 49 16.77 -13.00 -14.90
CA ARG A 49 16.80 -11.69 -15.58
C ARG A 49 15.55 -11.41 -16.41
N SER A 50 14.94 -12.46 -16.93
CA SER A 50 13.65 -12.40 -17.61
C SER A 50 12.92 -13.71 -17.42
N GLU A 51 11.62 -13.63 -17.17
CA GLU A 51 10.72 -14.78 -17.06
C GLU A 51 9.30 -14.37 -17.44
N VAL A 52 8.43 -15.33 -17.64
CA VAL A 52 6.99 -15.11 -17.78
C VAL A 52 6.28 -15.75 -16.59
N VAL A 53 5.56 -14.95 -15.82
CA VAL A 53 4.80 -15.39 -14.64
C VAL A 53 3.35 -14.96 -14.81
N ALA A 54 2.41 -15.89 -14.77
CA ALA A 54 0.98 -15.64 -14.99
C ALA A 54 0.70 -14.79 -16.25
N GLY A 55 1.45 -15.02 -17.33
CA GLY A 55 1.32 -14.27 -18.58
C GLY A 55 2.03 -12.91 -18.61
N VAL A 56 2.56 -12.44 -17.49
CA VAL A 56 3.32 -11.18 -17.36
C VAL A 56 4.79 -11.42 -17.76
N ASN A 57 5.33 -10.60 -18.67
CA ASN A 57 6.74 -10.61 -19.01
C ASN A 57 7.53 -9.80 -17.98
N VAL A 58 8.24 -10.47 -17.08
CA VAL A 58 9.00 -9.82 -16.01
C VAL A 58 10.47 -9.69 -16.40
N HIS A 59 11.02 -8.49 -16.36
CA HIS A 59 12.42 -8.16 -16.65
C HIS A 59 13.06 -7.56 -15.42
N ARG A 60 14.26 -8.03 -15.04
CA ARG A 60 14.94 -7.56 -13.82
C ARG A 60 16.32 -6.99 -14.10
N VAL A 61 16.56 -5.81 -13.56
CA VAL A 61 17.90 -5.28 -13.38
C VAL A 61 18.48 -5.74 -12.06
N LEU A 62 19.79 -5.81 -11.95
CA LEU A 62 20.42 -6.18 -10.70
C LEU A 62 20.20 -5.07 -9.66
N GLU A 63 19.80 -5.45 -8.46
CA GLU A 63 19.70 -4.51 -7.35
C GLU A 63 21.09 -3.95 -7.02
N PRO A 64 21.28 -2.61 -7.00
CA PRO A 64 22.52 -2.03 -6.47
C PRO A 64 22.71 -2.39 -5.00
N SER A 65 23.95 -2.34 -4.50
CA SER A 65 24.22 -2.59 -3.08
C SER A 65 23.31 -1.76 -2.20
N ARG A 66 22.64 -2.40 -1.23
CA ARG A 66 21.64 -1.75 -0.37
C ARG A 66 22.23 -0.53 0.36
N PRO A 67 21.47 0.59 0.41
CA PRO A 67 21.91 1.80 1.09
C PRO A 67 21.94 1.62 2.61
N ARG A 68 22.83 2.34 3.28
CA ARG A 68 22.98 2.31 4.74
C ARG A 68 22.14 3.38 5.43
N ASP A 69 21.86 4.46 4.72
CA ASP A 69 21.10 5.59 5.21
C ASP A 69 20.25 6.21 4.10
N LEU A 70 19.44 7.21 4.45
CA LEU A 70 18.52 7.86 3.53
C LEU A 70 19.23 8.69 2.45
N GLY A 71 20.42 9.21 2.72
CA GLY A 71 21.23 9.93 1.71
C GLY A 71 21.77 8.99 0.66
N GLU A 72 22.32 7.83 1.06
CA GLU A 72 22.74 6.78 0.13
C GLU A 72 21.56 6.21 -0.65
N PHE A 73 20.34 6.22 -0.07
CA PHE A 73 19.13 5.72 -0.71
C PHE A 73 18.77 6.51 -1.99
N VAL A 74 18.90 7.83 -1.99
CA VAL A 74 18.68 8.63 -3.20
C VAL A 74 19.65 8.22 -4.31
N THR A 75 20.95 8.13 -4.00
CA THR A 75 21.97 7.68 -4.97
C THR A 75 21.70 6.24 -5.45
N TRP A 76 21.22 5.38 -4.56
CA TRP A 76 20.83 4.00 -4.90
C TRP A 76 19.66 4.00 -5.92
N VAL A 77 18.65 4.84 -5.70
CA VAL A 77 17.52 5.03 -6.64
C VAL A 77 18.00 5.52 -7.99
N GLU A 78 18.91 6.51 -8.03
CA GLU A 78 19.47 7.04 -9.27
C GLU A 78 20.21 5.97 -10.08
N ARG A 79 21.01 5.11 -9.42
CA ARG A 79 21.70 3.97 -10.07
C ARG A 79 20.70 2.96 -10.61
N MET A 80 19.71 2.58 -9.82
CA MET A 80 18.65 1.67 -10.26
C MET A 80 17.92 2.21 -11.49
N ASN A 81 17.60 3.52 -11.52
CA ASN A 81 16.98 4.15 -12.70
C ASN A 81 17.89 4.12 -13.93
N ALA A 82 19.20 4.29 -13.78
CA ALA A 82 20.14 4.20 -14.90
C ALA A 82 20.16 2.77 -15.48
N ASP A 83 20.17 1.75 -14.64
CA ASP A 83 20.13 0.35 -15.06
C ASP A 83 18.77 -0.01 -15.69
N MET A 84 17.66 0.46 -15.12
CA MET A 84 16.32 0.30 -15.71
C MET A 84 16.20 1.01 -17.06
N LEU A 85 16.76 2.21 -17.22
CA LEU A 85 16.77 2.91 -18.48
C LEU A 85 17.53 2.11 -19.54
N ALA A 86 18.72 1.61 -19.24
CA ALA A 86 19.51 0.80 -20.16
C ALA A 86 18.78 -0.49 -20.57
N ALA A 87 18.18 -1.20 -19.62
CA ALA A 87 17.39 -2.39 -19.89
C ALA A 87 16.13 -2.07 -20.72
N GLY A 88 15.41 -0.99 -20.37
CA GLY A 88 14.21 -0.55 -21.06
C GLY A 88 14.47 -0.15 -22.52
N VAL A 89 15.61 0.51 -22.80
CA VAL A 89 16.04 0.80 -24.18
C VAL A 89 16.20 -0.50 -24.97
N GLY A 90 16.87 -1.52 -24.39
CA GLY A 90 17.02 -2.83 -25.05
C GLY A 90 15.68 -3.59 -25.21
N LEU A 91 14.66 -3.30 -24.39
CA LEU A 91 13.28 -3.81 -24.61
C LEU A 91 12.63 -3.09 -25.79
N GLY A 92 12.77 -1.75 -25.88
CA GLY A 92 12.24 -0.96 -26.98
C GLY A 92 12.84 -1.28 -28.36
N ASP A 93 14.04 -1.88 -28.42
CA ASP A 93 14.60 -2.40 -29.67
C ASP A 93 13.90 -3.70 -30.15
N ARG A 94 13.08 -4.33 -29.29
CA ARG A 94 12.38 -5.59 -29.56
C ARG A 94 10.87 -5.47 -29.58
N TYR A 95 10.34 -4.47 -28.88
CA TYR A 95 8.90 -4.27 -28.67
C TYR A 95 8.53 -2.81 -28.86
N ASP A 96 7.43 -2.54 -29.54
CA ASP A 96 6.80 -1.24 -29.59
C ASP A 96 5.85 -1.10 -28.40
N PHE A 97 6.09 -0.18 -27.49
CA PHE A 97 5.26 0.07 -26.32
C PHE A 97 4.26 1.19 -26.58
N ASP A 98 2.97 0.92 -26.34
CA ASP A 98 1.89 1.89 -26.49
C ASP A 98 1.78 2.83 -25.28
N VAL A 99 2.22 2.38 -24.08
CA VAL A 99 2.16 3.13 -22.83
C VAL A 99 3.36 2.78 -21.96
N VAL A 100 3.89 3.76 -21.25
CA VAL A 100 4.83 3.56 -20.12
C VAL A 100 4.09 3.92 -18.83
N HIS A 101 4.12 3.01 -17.83
CA HIS A 101 3.46 3.22 -16.55
C HIS A 101 4.45 3.05 -15.39
N GLY A 102 4.69 4.11 -14.62
CA GLY A 102 5.57 4.11 -13.47
C GLY A 102 4.81 4.09 -12.14
N HIS A 103 5.38 3.41 -11.16
CA HIS A 103 4.84 3.38 -9.80
C HIS A 103 5.76 4.12 -8.84
N ASP A 104 5.27 5.23 -8.28
CA ASP A 104 5.96 6.15 -7.39
C ASP A 104 7.21 6.84 -8.00
N TRP A 105 7.84 7.70 -7.23
CA TRP A 105 9.00 8.48 -7.60
C TRP A 105 10.27 7.65 -7.87
N LEU A 106 10.35 6.45 -7.29
CA LEU A 106 11.53 5.59 -7.32
C LEU A 106 11.95 5.15 -8.73
N VAL A 107 11.04 5.17 -9.69
CA VAL A 107 11.30 4.80 -11.10
C VAL A 107 11.08 5.97 -12.06
N ALA A 108 10.87 7.16 -11.54
CA ALA A 108 10.42 8.33 -12.30
C ALA A 108 11.35 8.72 -13.44
N ALA A 109 12.68 8.73 -13.20
CA ALA A 109 13.64 9.13 -14.20
C ALA A 109 13.69 8.16 -15.39
N ALA A 110 13.67 6.85 -15.12
CA ALA A 110 13.63 5.83 -16.16
C ALA A 110 12.32 5.92 -16.97
N CYS A 111 11.17 6.09 -16.28
CA CYS A 111 9.86 6.21 -16.92
C CYS A 111 9.80 7.38 -17.91
N ASP A 112 10.18 8.59 -17.47
CA ASP A 112 10.14 9.79 -18.34
C ASP A 112 11.05 9.65 -19.57
N HIS A 113 12.27 9.12 -19.39
CA HIS A 113 13.19 8.92 -20.50
C HIS A 113 12.70 7.86 -21.49
N LEU A 114 12.13 6.74 -21.00
CA LEU A 114 11.61 5.67 -21.85
C LEU A 114 10.35 6.11 -22.58
N ALA A 115 9.43 6.80 -21.91
CA ALA A 115 8.22 7.34 -22.54
C ALA A 115 8.57 8.29 -23.71
N ARG A 116 9.52 9.21 -23.52
CA ARG A 116 9.99 10.09 -24.59
C ARG A 116 10.66 9.32 -25.73
N ARG A 117 11.51 8.34 -25.41
CA ARG A 117 12.22 7.55 -26.42
C ARG A 117 11.26 6.75 -27.29
N PHE A 118 10.20 6.21 -26.70
CA PHE A 118 9.20 5.41 -27.41
C PHE A 118 8.12 6.27 -28.08
N GLY A 119 8.06 7.57 -27.75
CA GLY A 119 6.93 8.41 -28.16
C GLY A 119 5.60 7.97 -27.56
N ALA A 120 5.66 7.25 -26.44
CA ALA A 120 4.50 6.70 -25.74
C ALA A 120 4.02 7.61 -24.61
N PRO A 121 2.72 7.69 -24.33
CA PRO A 121 2.20 8.40 -23.18
C PRO A 121 2.71 7.80 -21.87
N LEU A 122 2.86 8.68 -20.86
CA LEU A 122 3.32 8.35 -19.52
C LEU A 122 2.17 8.36 -18.54
N VAL A 123 1.95 7.24 -17.87
CA VAL A 123 1.06 7.10 -16.71
C VAL A 123 1.91 6.96 -15.47
N THR A 124 1.51 7.59 -14.37
CA THR A 124 2.19 7.39 -13.07
C THR A 124 1.15 7.14 -11.98
N THR A 125 1.29 6.02 -11.26
CA THR A 125 0.53 5.78 -10.03
C THR A 125 1.33 6.30 -8.85
N ILE A 126 0.72 7.19 -8.05
CA ILE A 126 1.28 7.73 -6.80
C ILE A 126 0.58 7.02 -5.63
N HIS A 127 1.33 6.15 -4.96
CA HIS A 127 0.82 5.38 -3.81
C HIS A 127 0.89 6.14 -2.50
N ALA A 128 1.86 7.04 -2.35
CA ALA A 128 2.01 7.93 -1.21
C ALA A 128 2.87 9.12 -1.60
N THR A 129 2.82 10.20 -0.82
CA THR A 129 3.69 11.36 -1.01
C THR A 129 4.65 11.52 0.15
N GLU A 130 5.86 12.01 -0.13
CA GLU A 130 6.83 12.36 0.92
C GLU A 130 6.29 13.44 1.85
N HIS A 131 5.58 14.42 1.27
CA HIS A 131 4.87 15.45 2.03
C HIS A 131 3.88 14.85 3.04
N GLY A 132 3.11 13.85 2.64
CA GLY A 132 2.16 13.19 3.55
C GLY A 132 2.86 12.40 4.65
N ARG A 133 3.89 11.61 4.31
CA ARG A 133 4.68 10.81 5.27
C ARG A 133 5.31 11.69 6.34
N HIS A 134 5.84 12.84 5.97
CA HIS A 134 6.51 13.79 6.85
C HIS A 134 5.60 14.94 7.31
N GLN A 135 4.27 14.84 7.08
CA GLN A 135 3.27 15.81 7.56
C GLN A 135 3.62 17.26 7.18
N GLY A 136 4.10 17.42 5.94
CA GLY A 136 4.48 18.73 5.39
C GLY A 136 5.96 19.10 5.53
N TRP A 137 6.74 18.37 6.34
CA TRP A 137 8.17 18.64 6.52
C TRP A 137 9.00 18.05 5.38
N VAL A 138 9.14 18.81 4.29
CA VAL A 138 9.89 18.41 3.09
C VAL A 138 10.93 19.46 2.68
N GLU A 139 11.42 20.28 3.63
CA GLU A 139 12.32 21.39 3.35
C GLU A 139 13.79 20.96 3.25
N THR A 140 14.17 19.87 3.90
CA THR A 140 15.56 19.41 3.98
C THR A 140 15.80 18.20 3.07
N HIS A 141 17.02 18.05 2.57
CA HIS A 141 17.46 16.86 1.86
C HIS A 141 17.51 15.64 2.84
N PRO A 142 17.05 14.44 2.44
CA PRO A 142 16.60 14.05 1.10
C PRO A 142 15.10 14.28 0.81
N GLN A 143 14.28 14.65 1.81
CA GLN A 143 12.83 14.82 1.64
C GLN A 143 12.49 15.86 0.57
N SER A 144 13.23 16.98 0.53
CA SER A 144 13.02 18.03 -0.49
C SER A 144 13.31 17.52 -1.92
N TYR A 145 14.31 16.65 -2.06
CA TYR A 145 14.61 16.01 -3.35
C TYR A 145 13.47 15.07 -3.77
N ILE A 146 13.07 14.17 -2.87
CA ILE A 146 11.98 13.19 -3.14
C ILE A 146 10.69 13.93 -3.52
N HIS A 147 10.28 14.90 -2.71
CA HIS A 147 9.11 15.74 -2.99
C HIS A 147 9.22 16.47 -4.34
N GLY A 148 10.41 16.95 -4.70
CA GLY A 148 10.68 17.56 -5.99
C GLY A 148 10.51 16.59 -7.15
N VAL A 149 10.97 15.35 -7.00
CA VAL A 149 10.81 14.28 -8.02
C VAL A 149 9.34 13.86 -8.15
N GLU A 150 8.62 13.69 -7.02
CA GLU A 150 7.18 13.39 -7.03
C GLU A 150 6.39 14.48 -7.78
N ARG A 151 6.65 15.76 -7.48
CA ARG A 151 6.04 16.89 -8.18
C ARG A 151 6.38 16.89 -9.66
N TRP A 152 7.64 16.67 -9.98
CA TRP A 152 8.10 16.66 -11.38
C TRP A 152 7.42 15.56 -12.17
N ILE A 153 7.44 14.31 -11.72
CA ILE A 153 6.87 13.18 -12.46
C ILE A 153 5.35 13.29 -12.58
N SER A 154 4.66 13.73 -11.53
CA SER A 154 3.21 13.94 -11.55
C SER A 154 2.80 14.98 -12.61
N ASN A 155 3.59 16.04 -12.79
CA ASN A 155 3.35 17.05 -13.82
C ASN A 155 3.74 16.60 -15.23
N ARG A 156 4.75 15.70 -15.35
CA ARG A 156 5.20 15.12 -16.62
C ARG A 156 4.26 14.08 -17.19
N SER A 157 3.51 13.38 -16.32
CA SER A 157 2.62 12.31 -16.73
C SER A 157 1.41 12.83 -17.49
N ASP A 158 1.02 12.13 -18.56
CA ASP A 158 -0.23 12.40 -19.29
C ASP A 158 -1.46 12.08 -18.44
N ARG A 159 -1.34 11.07 -17.56
CA ARG A 159 -2.33 10.71 -16.55
C ARG A 159 -1.65 10.31 -15.25
N VAL A 160 -2.18 10.77 -14.13
CA VAL A 160 -1.80 10.31 -12.78
C VAL A 160 -2.92 9.41 -12.25
N ILE A 161 -2.55 8.32 -11.58
CA ILE A 161 -3.49 7.46 -10.85
C ILE A 161 -3.22 7.66 -9.35
N ALA A 162 -4.28 7.90 -8.58
CA ALA A 162 -4.28 8.00 -7.13
C ALA A 162 -5.16 6.89 -6.53
N CYS A 163 -4.75 6.33 -5.39
CA CYS A 163 -5.46 5.21 -4.75
C CYS A 163 -6.72 5.63 -3.95
N SER A 164 -6.97 6.93 -3.78
CA SER A 164 -8.13 7.47 -3.06
C SER A 164 -8.45 8.89 -3.51
N ALA A 165 -9.67 9.38 -3.22
CA ALA A 165 -10.03 10.77 -3.44
C ALA A 165 -9.18 11.71 -2.60
N TYR A 166 -8.86 11.31 -1.36
CA TYR A 166 -7.91 12.02 -0.52
C TYR A 166 -6.55 12.22 -1.21
N MET A 167 -5.99 11.16 -1.81
CA MET A 167 -4.72 11.26 -2.52
C MET A 167 -4.82 12.14 -3.77
N ARG A 168 -5.95 12.10 -4.50
CA ARG A 168 -6.16 13.01 -5.63
C ARG A 168 -6.12 14.47 -5.18
N GLU A 169 -6.86 14.82 -4.13
CA GLU A 169 -6.87 16.16 -3.56
C GLU A 169 -5.46 16.57 -3.11
N GLN A 170 -4.78 15.71 -2.36
CA GLN A 170 -3.42 15.97 -1.91
C GLN A 170 -2.45 16.22 -3.08
N ILE A 171 -2.46 15.36 -4.12
CA ILE A 171 -1.59 15.51 -5.30
C ILE A 171 -1.91 16.81 -6.05
N SER A 172 -3.19 17.13 -6.19
CA SER A 172 -3.63 18.37 -6.84
C SER A 172 -3.11 19.60 -6.08
N ASP A 173 -3.29 19.62 -4.77
CA ASP A 173 -2.93 20.75 -3.90
C ASP A 173 -1.42 20.98 -3.82
N ILE A 174 -0.64 19.91 -3.54
CA ILE A 174 0.79 20.07 -3.26
C ILE A 174 1.66 20.13 -4.52
N PHE A 175 1.21 19.52 -5.63
CA PHE A 175 1.97 19.48 -6.88
C PHE A 175 1.38 20.35 -7.98
N ALA A 176 0.21 20.96 -7.76
CA ALA A 176 -0.54 21.75 -8.75
C ALA A 176 -0.87 20.96 -10.04
N VAL A 177 -1.16 19.66 -9.90
CA VAL A 177 -1.65 18.82 -10.99
C VAL A 177 -3.16 19.03 -11.14
N PRO A 178 -3.68 19.37 -12.33
CA PRO A 178 -5.13 19.51 -12.51
C PRO A 178 -5.87 18.21 -12.15
N GLU A 179 -6.93 18.27 -11.36
CA GLU A 179 -7.70 17.08 -10.97
C GLU A 179 -8.20 16.25 -12.15
N ALA A 180 -8.53 16.90 -13.29
CA ALA A 180 -8.93 16.21 -14.50
C ALA A 180 -7.86 15.26 -15.06
N ARG A 181 -6.60 15.44 -14.67
CA ARG A 181 -5.50 14.55 -15.03
C ARG A 181 -5.25 13.45 -13.99
N ILE A 182 -5.97 13.46 -12.86
CA ILE A 182 -5.79 12.50 -11.77
C ILE A 182 -7.00 11.57 -11.74
N ALA A 183 -6.81 10.31 -12.09
CA ALA A 183 -7.82 9.27 -11.96
C ALA A 183 -7.73 8.64 -10.56
N VAL A 184 -8.87 8.46 -9.90
CA VAL A 184 -8.92 7.73 -8.62
C VAL A 184 -9.24 6.28 -8.91
N ILE A 185 -8.30 5.37 -8.65
CA ILE A 185 -8.47 3.92 -8.77
C ILE A 185 -8.04 3.30 -7.44
N PRO A 186 -8.98 2.86 -6.59
CA PRO A 186 -8.66 2.20 -5.32
C PRO A 186 -7.83 0.93 -5.52
N ASN A 187 -7.05 0.55 -4.50
CA ASN A 187 -6.43 -0.78 -4.50
C ASN A 187 -7.49 -1.86 -4.32
N GLY A 188 -7.19 -3.06 -4.79
CA GLY A 188 -8.05 -4.22 -4.66
C GLY A 188 -7.66 -5.13 -3.49
N ILE A 189 -8.55 -6.06 -3.20
CA ILE A 189 -8.35 -7.22 -2.35
C ILE A 189 -9.05 -8.42 -3.01
N ASP A 190 -8.45 -9.59 -2.90
CA ASP A 190 -9.09 -10.87 -3.27
C ASP A 190 -9.30 -11.67 -1.98
N PRO A 191 -10.50 -11.66 -1.40
CA PRO A 191 -10.77 -12.42 -0.18
C PRO A 191 -10.51 -13.91 -0.33
N GLU A 192 -10.68 -14.45 -1.54
CA GLU A 192 -10.45 -15.87 -1.86
C GLU A 192 -8.96 -16.26 -1.83
N ASP A 193 -8.06 -15.31 -2.03
CA ASP A 193 -6.60 -15.53 -1.95
C ASP A 193 -6.07 -15.53 -0.51
N LEU A 194 -6.91 -15.11 0.46
CA LEU A 194 -6.51 -15.06 1.86
C LEU A 194 -6.61 -16.44 2.50
N PRO A 195 -5.53 -16.97 3.12
CA PRO A 195 -5.57 -18.26 3.79
C PRO A 195 -6.66 -18.30 4.87
N LEU A 196 -7.51 -19.32 4.80
CA LEU A 196 -8.57 -19.52 5.79
C LEU A 196 -8.02 -20.12 7.11
N GLY A 197 -6.96 -20.91 7.03
CA GLY A 197 -6.43 -21.71 8.13
C GLY A 197 -7.41 -22.81 8.57
N GLU A 198 -6.89 -23.90 9.07
CA GLU A 198 -7.70 -24.92 9.73
C GLU A 198 -8.06 -24.46 11.16
N GLU A 199 -9.26 -24.76 11.64
CA GLU A 199 -9.72 -24.34 12.98
C GLU A 199 -8.72 -24.71 14.08
N SER A 200 -8.20 -25.94 14.03
CA SER A 200 -7.17 -26.43 14.97
C SER A 200 -5.84 -25.70 14.88
N GLU A 201 -5.50 -25.13 13.71
CA GLU A 201 -4.33 -24.30 13.52
C GLU A 201 -4.53 -22.90 14.12
N LEU A 202 -5.69 -22.31 13.86
CA LEU A 202 -6.07 -21.01 14.44
C LEU A 202 -6.15 -21.07 15.98
N GLU A 203 -6.73 -22.13 16.53
CA GLU A 203 -6.77 -22.34 17.99
C GLU A 203 -5.36 -22.45 18.58
N ARG A 204 -4.47 -23.22 17.96
CA ARG A 204 -3.08 -23.34 18.41
C ARG A 204 -2.33 -22.02 18.33
N LEU A 205 -2.45 -21.33 17.20
CA LEU A 205 -1.81 -20.04 17.00
C LEU A 205 -2.32 -19.00 18.02
N ARG A 206 -3.64 -18.97 18.26
CA ARG A 206 -4.21 -18.07 19.27
C ARG A 206 -3.70 -18.39 20.67
N ALA A 207 -3.58 -19.66 21.02
CA ALA A 207 -3.09 -20.10 22.34
C ALA A 207 -1.62 -19.72 22.62
N GLU A 208 -0.84 -19.41 21.60
CA GLU A 208 0.53 -18.88 21.77
C GLU A 208 0.53 -17.44 22.32
N PHE A 209 -0.54 -16.68 22.09
CA PHE A 209 -0.58 -15.24 22.39
C PHE A 209 -1.64 -14.85 23.44
N ALA A 210 -2.69 -15.64 23.58
CA ALA A 210 -3.79 -15.34 24.49
C ALA A 210 -4.36 -16.61 25.13
N ALA A 211 -4.56 -16.58 26.44
CA ALA A 211 -5.23 -17.64 27.18
C ALA A 211 -6.76 -17.64 26.88
N PRO A 212 -7.47 -18.75 27.16
CA PRO A 212 -8.92 -18.78 27.02
C PRO A 212 -9.60 -17.64 27.79
N GLY A 213 -10.40 -16.83 27.07
CA GLY A 213 -11.11 -15.68 27.62
C GLY A 213 -10.34 -14.35 27.54
N GLU A 214 -9.08 -14.35 27.23
CA GLU A 214 -8.32 -13.12 26.93
C GLU A 214 -8.71 -12.56 25.56
N ARG A 215 -8.55 -11.24 25.41
CA ARG A 215 -8.83 -10.48 24.18
C ARG A 215 -7.55 -10.11 23.46
N LEU A 216 -7.53 -10.26 22.15
CA LEU A 216 -6.33 -10.05 21.32
C LEU A 216 -6.53 -8.85 20.37
N VAL A 217 -5.77 -7.78 20.60
CA VAL A 217 -5.71 -6.59 19.76
C VAL A 217 -4.53 -6.72 18.81
N LEU A 218 -4.76 -6.63 17.51
CA LEU A 218 -3.72 -6.73 16.48
C LEU A 218 -3.34 -5.34 15.94
N LEU A 219 -2.06 -5.06 15.94
CA LEU A 219 -1.42 -3.90 15.32
C LEU A 219 -0.47 -4.41 14.25
N ILE A 220 -0.67 -4.01 12.98
CA ILE A 220 0.10 -4.57 11.87
C ILE A 220 0.50 -3.51 10.86
N GLY A 221 1.75 -3.61 10.35
CA GLY A 221 2.28 -2.72 9.32
C GLY A 221 3.75 -2.37 9.55
N ARG A 222 4.27 -1.49 8.69
CA ARG A 222 5.63 -0.96 8.86
C ARG A 222 5.72 -0.16 10.15
N LEU A 223 6.71 -0.43 10.99
CA LEU A 223 6.91 0.30 12.25
C LEU A 223 7.64 1.63 11.98
N VAL A 224 6.91 2.58 11.42
CA VAL A 224 7.35 3.94 11.12
C VAL A 224 6.41 4.95 11.79
N TYR A 225 6.89 6.16 12.05
CA TYR A 225 6.17 7.15 12.85
C TYR A 225 4.76 7.46 12.33
N GLU A 226 4.62 7.59 11.01
CA GLU A 226 3.33 7.93 10.38
C GLU A 226 2.27 6.84 10.50
N LYS A 227 2.64 5.61 10.86
CA LYS A 227 1.69 4.50 11.11
C LYS A 227 1.06 4.55 12.50
N GLY A 228 1.53 5.42 13.39
CA GLY A 228 0.82 5.78 14.61
C GLY A 228 0.78 4.72 15.70
N PHE A 229 1.61 3.67 15.65
CA PHE A 229 1.65 2.61 16.68
C PHE A 229 1.85 3.16 18.10
N GLN A 230 2.58 4.27 18.24
CA GLN A 230 2.77 4.96 19.51
C GLN A 230 1.45 5.42 20.16
N ILE A 231 0.44 5.78 19.33
CA ILE A 231 -0.89 6.20 19.80
C ILE A 231 -1.64 4.98 20.34
N ALA A 232 -1.53 3.84 19.66
CA ALA A 232 -2.16 2.61 20.13
C ALA A 232 -1.55 2.12 21.44
N LEU A 233 -0.21 2.17 21.58
CA LEU A 233 0.46 1.81 22.83
C LEU A 233 0.06 2.75 23.99
N GLU A 234 -0.12 4.05 23.72
CA GLU A 234 -0.58 5.01 24.74
C GLU A 234 -2.01 4.71 25.22
N ALA A 235 -2.87 4.13 24.35
CA ALA A 235 -4.24 3.74 24.73
C ALA A 235 -4.31 2.46 25.57
N MET A 236 -3.27 1.59 25.52
CA MET A 236 -3.33 0.25 26.12
C MET A 236 -3.46 0.23 27.65
N PRO A 237 -2.76 1.04 28.46
CA PRO A 237 -2.85 0.97 29.92
C PRO A 237 -4.29 1.11 30.41
N GLU A 238 -5.00 2.14 29.98
CA GLU A 238 -6.39 2.39 30.37
C GLU A 238 -7.35 1.33 29.79
N LEU A 239 -7.11 0.86 28.56
CA LEU A 239 -7.88 -0.22 27.95
C LEU A 239 -7.76 -1.51 28.77
N ILE A 240 -6.56 -1.90 29.20
CA ILE A 240 -6.32 -3.11 30.00
C ILE A 240 -7.00 -3.02 31.37
N GLU A 241 -7.05 -1.83 31.98
CA GLU A 241 -7.80 -1.61 33.22
C GLU A 241 -9.30 -1.79 33.02
N ARG A 242 -9.88 -1.29 31.92
CA ARG A 242 -11.31 -1.37 31.60
C ARG A 242 -11.73 -2.75 31.09
N VAL A 243 -10.85 -3.43 30.35
CA VAL A 243 -11.08 -4.78 29.79
C VAL A 243 -9.93 -5.69 30.24
N PRO A 244 -9.99 -6.23 31.49
CA PRO A 244 -8.95 -7.13 32.00
C PRO A 244 -8.78 -8.36 31.09
N GLY A 245 -7.53 -8.79 30.92
CA GLY A 245 -7.20 -9.88 30.00
C GLY A 245 -6.99 -9.43 28.55
N THR A 246 -6.93 -8.12 28.29
CA THR A 246 -6.53 -7.61 26.96
C THR A 246 -5.03 -7.85 26.73
N ARG A 247 -4.74 -8.46 25.59
CA ARG A 247 -3.40 -8.68 25.02
C ARG A 247 -3.27 -7.94 23.71
N PHE A 248 -2.04 -7.62 23.28
CA PHE A 248 -1.84 -7.05 21.97
C PHE A 248 -0.64 -7.69 21.24
N LEU A 249 -0.75 -7.72 19.91
CA LEU A 249 0.34 -8.13 19.01
C LEU A 249 0.75 -6.94 18.14
N VAL A 250 2.06 -6.75 18.01
CA VAL A 250 2.64 -5.79 17.06
C VAL A 250 3.42 -6.57 16.01
N ALA A 251 2.90 -6.63 14.79
CA ALA A 251 3.49 -7.34 13.68
C ALA A 251 4.05 -6.37 12.63
N GLY A 252 5.32 -6.52 12.31
CA GLY A 252 6.04 -5.69 11.36
C GLY A 252 7.41 -5.26 11.88
N SER A 253 8.14 -4.56 11.02
CA SER A 253 9.45 -3.98 11.33
C SER A 253 9.55 -2.56 10.76
N GLY A 254 10.50 -1.77 11.24
CA GLY A 254 10.70 -0.42 10.73
C GLY A 254 11.59 0.44 11.62
N THR A 255 11.84 1.66 11.16
CA THR A 255 12.78 2.58 11.82
C THR A 255 12.33 3.06 13.20
N HIS A 256 11.04 2.92 13.53
CA HIS A 256 10.47 3.35 14.82
C HIS A 256 10.30 2.21 15.83
N GLU A 257 10.79 1.02 15.51
CA GLU A 257 10.61 -0.18 16.34
C GLU A 257 11.24 -0.06 17.73
N SER A 258 12.46 0.49 17.81
CA SER A 258 13.18 0.68 19.08
C SER A 258 12.44 1.62 20.03
N GLU A 259 11.92 2.71 19.52
CA GLU A 259 11.13 3.71 20.25
C GLU A 259 9.81 3.12 20.75
N LEU A 260 9.13 2.31 19.93
CA LEU A 260 7.90 1.64 20.32
C LEU A 260 8.11 0.61 21.43
N LYS A 261 9.18 -0.20 21.33
CA LYS A 261 9.55 -1.16 22.40
C LYS A 261 9.91 -0.44 23.71
N LYS A 262 10.63 0.67 23.60
CA LYS A 262 10.93 1.52 24.76
C LYS A 262 9.65 2.08 25.38
N GLN A 263 8.75 2.64 24.58
CA GLN A 263 7.45 3.17 25.04
C GLN A 263 6.62 2.08 25.73
N ALA A 264 6.53 0.87 25.15
CA ALA A 264 5.83 -0.25 25.77
C ALA A 264 6.42 -0.63 27.12
N THR A 265 7.76 -0.59 27.25
CA THR A 265 8.46 -0.83 28.52
C THR A 265 8.15 0.26 29.56
N ASP A 266 8.25 1.52 29.16
CA ASP A 266 7.99 2.67 30.02
C ASP A 266 6.53 2.71 30.54
N LEU A 267 5.58 2.20 29.72
CA LEU A 267 4.16 2.06 30.06
C LEU A 267 3.81 0.76 30.81
N GLY A 268 4.79 -0.11 31.09
CA GLY A 268 4.55 -1.39 31.79
C GLY A 268 3.79 -2.44 30.96
N LEU A 269 3.80 -2.35 29.63
CA LEU A 269 3.00 -3.17 28.74
C LEU A 269 3.64 -4.48 28.30
N MET A 270 4.89 -4.75 28.68
CA MET A 270 5.64 -5.90 28.17
C MET A 270 5.06 -7.27 28.57
N GLU A 271 4.27 -7.33 29.66
CA GLU A 271 3.56 -8.56 30.07
C GLU A 271 2.24 -8.77 29.32
N HIS A 272 1.74 -7.73 28.62
CA HIS A 272 0.47 -7.73 27.91
C HIS A 272 0.63 -7.79 26.39
N GLY A 273 1.85 -7.60 25.86
CA GLY A 273 2.04 -7.46 24.42
C GLY A 273 3.27 -8.19 23.89
N THR A 274 3.19 -8.56 22.61
CA THR A 274 4.28 -9.23 21.89
C THR A 274 4.62 -8.49 20.60
N PHE A 275 5.90 -8.20 20.41
CA PHE A 275 6.44 -7.67 19.14
C PHE A 275 6.96 -8.84 18.31
N LEU A 276 6.29 -9.14 17.19
CA LEU A 276 6.58 -10.30 16.36
C LEU A 276 7.72 -10.06 15.35
N GLY A 277 8.06 -8.77 15.10
CA GLY A 277 8.94 -8.42 13.99
C GLY A 277 8.25 -8.61 12.64
N TRP A 278 9.05 -8.71 11.57
CA TRP A 278 8.53 -9.01 10.23
C TRP A 278 7.99 -10.44 10.18
N ILE A 279 6.81 -10.59 9.56
CA ILE A 279 6.13 -11.87 9.37
C ILE A 279 5.76 -12.06 7.90
N GLY A 280 5.78 -13.31 7.42
CA GLY A 280 5.35 -13.67 6.07
C GLY A 280 3.85 -13.61 5.89
N ASP A 281 3.41 -13.55 4.64
CA ASP A 281 1.99 -13.44 4.28
C ASP A 281 1.15 -14.64 4.77
N ASP A 282 1.73 -15.82 4.82
CA ASP A 282 1.13 -17.05 5.30
C ASP A 282 0.69 -16.95 6.78
N VAL A 283 1.53 -16.35 7.63
CA VAL A 283 1.22 -16.12 9.04
C VAL A 283 0.38 -14.85 9.24
N LEU A 284 0.67 -13.81 8.44
CA LEU A 284 -0.01 -12.52 8.52
C LEU A 284 -1.54 -12.65 8.50
N HIS A 285 -2.06 -13.39 7.52
CA HIS A 285 -3.50 -13.54 7.34
C HIS A 285 -4.14 -14.36 8.46
N LEU A 286 -3.43 -15.33 9.04
CA LEU A 286 -3.89 -16.08 10.20
C LEU A 286 -3.98 -15.20 11.47
N LEU A 287 -3.08 -14.19 11.61
CA LEU A 287 -3.16 -13.25 12.72
C LEU A 287 -4.45 -12.42 12.70
N TYR A 288 -4.92 -11.98 11.53
CA TYR A 288 -6.22 -11.31 11.45
C TYR A 288 -7.35 -12.20 11.93
N ARG A 289 -7.30 -13.51 11.61
CA ARG A 289 -8.38 -14.45 11.97
C ARG A 289 -8.42 -14.80 13.45
N ILE A 290 -7.30 -14.75 14.14
CA ILE A 290 -7.25 -15.02 15.59
C ILE A 290 -7.46 -13.77 16.44
N ALA A 291 -7.34 -12.57 15.86
CA ALA A 291 -7.52 -11.32 16.57
C ALA A 291 -9.00 -11.00 16.84
N ASP A 292 -9.30 -10.45 18.01
CA ASP A 292 -10.63 -9.94 18.34
C ASP A 292 -10.90 -8.57 17.69
N VAL A 293 -9.83 -7.81 17.37
CA VAL A 293 -9.89 -6.53 16.67
C VAL A 293 -8.53 -6.18 16.06
N CYS A 294 -8.56 -5.61 14.86
CA CYS A 294 -7.40 -4.99 14.22
C CYS A 294 -7.48 -3.47 14.37
N VAL A 295 -6.39 -2.84 14.75
CA VAL A 295 -6.28 -1.38 14.91
C VAL A 295 -5.29 -0.81 13.91
N VAL A 296 -5.72 0.19 13.13
CA VAL A 296 -4.89 0.93 12.15
C VAL A 296 -4.80 2.40 12.59
N PRO A 297 -3.85 2.73 13.50
CA PRO A 297 -3.80 4.04 14.16
C PRO A 297 -3.05 5.09 13.36
N SER A 298 -3.00 4.97 12.05
CA SER A 298 -2.17 5.77 11.15
C SER A 298 -2.42 7.28 11.30
N ILE A 299 -1.35 8.06 11.33
CA ILE A 299 -1.40 9.51 11.24
C ILE A 299 -1.55 9.95 9.78
N TYR A 300 -0.91 9.21 8.88
CA TYR A 300 -1.03 9.34 7.44
C TYR A 300 -1.26 7.98 6.81
N GLU A 301 -2.34 7.85 6.04
CA GLU A 301 -2.69 6.63 5.32
C GLU A 301 -3.30 6.99 3.95
N PRO A 302 -2.58 6.78 2.87
CA PRO A 302 -3.06 7.07 1.53
C PRO A 302 -4.30 6.28 1.13
N PHE A 303 -4.41 5.03 1.57
CA PHE A 303 -5.52 4.14 1.25
C PHE A 303 -6.00 3.32 2.45
N GLY A 304 -5.25 2.29 2.88
CA GLY A 304 -5.62 1.43 4.01
C GLY A 304 -5.75 -0.05 3.65
N LEU A 305 -4.75 -0.62 2.95
CA LEU A 305 -4.73 -2.06 2.62
C LEU A 305 -4.88 -2.94 3.86
N VAL A 306 -4.22 -2.59 4.97
CA VAL A 306 -4.33 -3.32 6.25
C VAL A 306 -5.78 -3.40 6.75
N ALA A 307 -6.54 -2.33 6.60
CA ALA A 307 -7.95 -2.32 6.98
C ALA A 307 -8.79 -3.24 6.07
N LEU A 308 -8.52 -3.25 4.75
CA LEU A 308 -9.18 -4.17 3.82
C LEU A 308 -8.82 -5.63 4.13
N GLU A 309 -7.56 -5.93 4.39
CA GLU A 309 -7.10 -7.28 4.75
C GLU A 309 -7.76 -7.78 6.04
N ALA A 310 -7.84 -6.92 7.06
CA ALA A 310 -8.54 -7.23 8.31
C ALA A 310 -10.02 -7.55 8.06
N MET A 311 -10.73 -6.67 7.35
CA MET A 311 -12.15 -6.85 7.03
C MET A 311 -12.40 -8.10 6.18
N ALA A 312 -11.57 -8.35 5.16
CA ALA A 312 -11.65 -9.54 4.30
C ALA A 312 -11.38 -10.84 5.06
N SER A 313 -10.58 -10.77 6.13
CA SER A 313 -10.30 -11.91 7.03
C SER A 313 -11.36 -12.09 8.13
N GLY A 314 -12.40 -11.27 8.16
CA GLY A 314 -13.45 -11.31 9.20
C GLY A 314 -13.03 -10.72 10.55
N CYS A 315 -11.95 -9.90 10.57
CA CYS A 315 -11.49 -9.21 11.77
C CYS A 315 -12.16 -7.83 11.87
N PRO A 316 -12.83 -7.49 12.96
CA PRO A 316 -13.33 -6.13 13.19
C PRO A 316 -12.20 -5.11 13.10
N CYS A 317 -12.45 -3.97 12.45
CA CYS A 317 -11.42 -2.98 12.20
C CYS A 317 -11.73 -1.63 12.88
N ILE A 318 -10.72 -1.08 13.56
CA ILE A 318 -10.75 0.27 14.13
C ILE A 318 -9.62 1.07 13.49
N VAL A 319 -9.96 2.19 12.88
CA VAL A 319 -8.99 2.98 12.12
C VAL A 319 -8.97 4.44 12.56
N ALA A 320 -7.84 5.11 12.38
CA ALA A 320 -7.77 6.55 12.56
C ALA A 320 -8.61 7.28 11.48
N ASP A 321 -9.28 8.37 11.87
CA ASP A 321 -10.07 9.21 10.96
C ASP A 321 -9.14 10.08 10.10
N THR A 322 -8.43 9.45 9.17
CA THR A 322 -7.44 10.10 8.31
C THR A 322 -7.38 9.50 6.91
N GLY A 323 -7.03 10.32 5.93
CA GLY A 323 -6.70 9.91 4.59
C GLY A 323 -7.72 8.99 3.93
N GLY A 324 -7.22 8.01 3.18
CA GLY A 324 -8.03 7.00 2.49
C GLY A 324 -8.77 6.05 3.43
N LEU A 325 -8.38 5.95 4.73
CA LEU A 325 -9.14 5.14 5.70
C LEU A 325 -10.59 5.61 5.84
N ARG A 326 -10.87 6.90 5.62
CA ARG A 326 -12.24 7.43 5.62
C ARG A 326 -13.11 6.84 4.51
N GLU A 327 -12.48 6.54 3.38
CA GLU A 327 -13.14 5.98 2.20
C GLU A 327 -13.29 4.45 2.32
N VAL A 328 -12.27 3.79 2.88
CA VAL A 328 -12.23 2.33 3.04
C VAL A 328 -13.11 1.85 4.20
N VAL A 329 -13.19 2.62 5.30
CA VAL A 329 -13.91 2.23 6.51
C VAL A 329 -14.98 3.27 6.87
N PRO A 330 -16.19 3.23 6.27
CA PRO A 330 -17.35 3.99 6.73
C PRO A 330 -17.64 3.73 8.21
N HIS A 331 -17.61 4.81 9.02
CA HIS A 331 -17.73 4.73 10.48
C HIS A 331 -19.07 4.19 10.95
N GLY A 332 -19.02 3.16 11.80
CA GLY A 332 -20.22 2.55 12.39
C GLY A 332 -20.96 1.58 11.46
N GLU A 333 -20.54 1.48 10.20
CA GLU A 333 -21.07 0.53 9.22
C GLU A 333 -20.18 -0.73 9.17
N VAL A 334 -18.95 -0.60 8.65
CA VAL A 334 -18.03 -1.73 8.44
C VAL A 334 -16.84 -1.76 9.41
N GLY A 335 -16.72 -0.74 10.24
CA GLY A 335 -15.68 -0.59 11.25
C GLY A 335 -15.92 0.69 12.06
N LEU A 336 -15.05 0.96 13.02
CA LEU A 336 -15.09 2.19 13.79
C LEU A 336 -13.93 3.09 13.44
N ARG A 337 -14.16 4.41 13.45
CA ARG A 337 -13.12 5.42 13.33
C ARG A 337 -12.96 6.17 14.64
N PHE A 338 -11.73 6.54 14.96
CA PHE A 338 -11.38 7.41 16.07
C PHE A 338 -10.60 8.62 15.57
N ARG A 339 -10.65 9.72 16.28
CA ARG A 339 -9.93 10.95 15.95
C ARG A 339 -8.43 10.69 15.94
N THR A 340 -7.77 11.02 14.85
CA THR A 340 -6.32 10.86 14.69
C THR A 340 -5.57 11.46 15.87
N ARG A 341 -4.62 10.74 16.45
CA ARG A 341 -3.81 11.12 17.62
C ARG A 341 -4.59 11.27 18.94
N ASP A 342 -5.72 10.58 19.04
CA ASP A 342 -6.53 10.55 20.29
C ASP A 342 -6.52 9.12 20.87
N PRO A 343 -5.58 8.80 21.77
CA PRO A 343 -5.47 7.47 22.38
C PRO A 343 -6.68 7.13 23.27
N GLU A 344 -7.29 8.14 23.91
CA GLU A 344 -8.47 7.93 24.76
C GLU A 344 -9.68 7.50 23.92
N GLU A 345 -9.96 8.17 22.79
CA GLU A 345 -11.04 7.78 21.89
C GLU A 345 -10.75 6.42 21.25
N LEU A 346 -9.50 6.13 20.86
CA LEU A 346 -9.10 4.81 20.39
C LEU A 346 -9.41 3.74 21.42
N GLY A 347 -9.00 3.92 22.68
CA GLY A 347 -9.27 2.98 23.77
C GLY A 347 -10.77 2.71 23.92
N ARG A 348 -11.62 3.76 23.87
CA ARG A 348 -13.09 3.61 23.92
C ARG A 348 -13.65 2.81 22.73
N MET A 349 -13.13 3.03 21.51
CA MET A 349 -13.59 2.28 20.34
C MET A 349 -13.19 0.80 20.44
N VAL A 350 -11.97 0.50 20.92
CA VAL A 350 -11.52 -0.88 21.13
C VAL A 350 -12.37 -1.56 22.21
N GLU A 351 -12.58 -0.91 23.36
CA GLU A 351 -13.45 -1.42 24.42
C GLU A 351 -14.84 -1.81 23.90
N ARG A 352 -15.47 -0.93 23.11
CA ARG A 352 -16.79 -1.20 22.51
C ARG A 352 -16.79 -2.46 21.66
N VAL A 353 -15.79 -2.65 20.79
CA VAL A 353 -15.71 -3.84 19.93
C VAL A 353 -15.45 -5.10 20.77
N LEU A 354 -14.63 -5.01 21.82
CA LEU A 354 -14.30 -6.15 22.68
C LEU A 354 -15.45 -6.58 23.58
N THR A 355 -16.33 -5.65 23.99
CA THR A 355 -17.39 -5.90 24.99
C THR A 355 -18.79 -6.01 24.39
N ASP A 356 -19.05 -5.48 23.21
CA ASP A 356 -20.35 -5.51 22.53
C ASP A 356 -20.29 -6.54 21.37
N ALA A 357 -20.82 -7.75 21.64
CA ALA A 357 -20.82 -8.84 20.67
C ALA A 357 -21.72 -8.54 19.46
N ASP A 358 -22.89 -7.94 19.68
CA ASP A 358 -23.83 -7.61 18.61
C ASP A 358 -23.25 -6.57 17.65
N LEU A 359 -22.55 -5.57 18.20
CA LEU A 359 -21.81 -4.58 17.39
C LEU A 359 -20.75 -5.28 16.57
N ARG A 360 -19.94 -6.14 17.17
CA ARG A 360 -18.85 -6.85 16.50
C ARG A 360 -19.35 -7.71 15.34
N GLU A 361 -20.38 -8.54 15.59
CA GLU A 361 -20.97 -9.42 14.58
C GLU A 361 -21.52 -8.61 13.40
N ARG A 362 -22.23 -7.52 13.68
CA ARG A 362 -22.75 -6.63 12.65
C ARG A 362 -21.63 -5.99 11.82
N LEU A 363 -20.59 -5.45 12.46
CA LEU A 363 -19.46 -4.83 11.74
C LEU A 363 -18.76 -5.84 10.82
N VAL A 364 -18.56 -7.07 11.28
CA VAL A 364 -17.93 -8.13 10.46
C VAL A 364 -18.82 -8.52 9.28
N ALA A 365 -20.11 -8.69 9.49
CA ALA A 365 -21.04 -9.04 8.41
C ALA A 365 -21.06 -7.96 7.31
N GLU A 366 -21.23 -6.70 7.68
CA GLU A 366 -21.24 -5.56 6.74
C GLU A 366 -19.89 -5.38 6.06
N ALA A 367 -18.77 -5.58 6.79
CA ALA A 367 -17.43 -5.49 6.23
C ALA A 367 -17.19 -6.57 5.16
N SER A 368 -17.67 -7.79 5.36
CA SER A 368 -17.52 -8.89 4.40
C SER A 368 -18.19 -8.59 3.05
N GLU A 369 -19.34 -7.91 3.07
CA GLU A 369 -20.03 -7.45 1.85
C GLU A 369 -19.31 -6.24 1.24
N HIS A 370 -18.82 -5.34 2.08
CA HIS A 370 -18.18 -4.10 1.64
C HIS A 370 -16.86 -4.34 0.89
N VAL A 371 -16.04 -5.28 1.33
CA VAL A 371 -14.73 -5.56 0.72
C VAL A 371 -14.86 -6.05 -0.73
N LEU A 372 -15.98 -6.64 -1.12
CA LEU A 372 -16.24 -7.08 -2.49
C LEU A 372 -16.28 -5.92 -3.52
N ARG A 373 -16.36 -4.68 -3.04
CA ARG A 373 -16.29 -3.48 -3.89
C ARG A 373 -14.87 -3.11 -4.31
N PHE A 374 -13.87 -3.74 -3.70
CA PHE A 374 -12.45 -3.49 -3.93
C PHE A 374 -11.85 -4.66 -4.72
N ASP A 375 -12.33 -4.86 -5.93
CA ASP A 375 -11.96 -5.97 -6.80
C ASP A 375 -10.77 -5.61 -7.71
N TRP A 376 -9.76 -6.44 -7.77
CA TRP A 376 -8.60 -6.27 -8.65
C TRP A 376 -8.99 -6.26 -10.13
N SER A 377 -10.05 -6.96 -10.52
CA SER A 377 -10.52 -6.93 -11.90
C SER A 377 -11.06 -5.54 -12.29
N ASP A 378 -11.70 -4.81 -11.34
CA ASP A 378 -12.09 -3.41 -11.54
C ASP A 378 -10.88 -2.49 -11.67
N VAL A 379 -9.88 -2.68 -10.82
CA VAL A 379 -8.60 -1.92 -10.89
C VAL A 379 -7.95 -2.09 -12.26
N ALA A 380 -7.80 -3.32 -12.73
CA ALA A 380 -7.22 -3.63 -14.03
C ALA A 380 -8.05 -3.05 -15.18
N ARG A 381 -9.37 -3.20 -15.16
CA ARG A 381 -10.28 -2.70 -16.19
C ARG A 381 -10.22 -1.16 -16.29
N ARG A 382 -10.24 -0.45 -15.17
CA ARG A 382 -10.16 1.02 -15.14
C ARG A 382 -8.79 1.51 -15.59
N THR A 383 -7.72 0.80 -15.24
CA THR A 383 -6.36 1.12 -15.70
C THR A 383 -6.22 0.86 -17.20
N ALA A 384 -6.73 -0.26 -17.71
CA ALA A 384 -6.76 -0.56 -19.15
C ALA A 384 -7.54 0.48 -19.95
N ALA A 385 -8.63 1.02 -19.40
CA ALA A 385 -9.39 2.10 -20.04
C ALA A 385 -8.56 3.39 -20.20
N ILE A 386 -7.73 3.75 -19.19
CA ILE A 386 -6.79 4.86 -19.29
C ILE A 386 -5.76 4.60 -20.39
N TYR A 387 -5.22 3.40 -20.49
CA TYR A 387 -4.26 3.08 -21.56
C TYR A 387 -4.89 3.18 -22.93
N ALA A 388 -6.13 2.68 -23.11
CA ALA A 388 -6.83 2.76 -24.39
C ALA A 388 -7.16 4.22 -24.79
N GLU A 389 -7.53 5.07 -23.82
CA GLU A 389 -7.73 6.50 -24.04
C GLU A 389 -6.45 7.19 -24.56
N LEU A 390 -5.32 6.91 -23.91
CA LEU A 390 -4.05 7.57 -24.21
C LEU A 390 -3.36 7.02 -25.47
N ALA A 391 -3.49 5.73 -25.75
CA ALA A 391 -2.92 5.09 -26.95
C ALA A 391 -3.72 5.41 -28.23
N SER A 392 -4.96 5.91 -28.11
CA SER A 392 -5.75 6.33 -29.27
C SER A 392 -5.23 7.69 -29.78
N PRO A 393 -4.92 7.84 -31.07
CA PRO A 393 -4.55 9.15 -31.59
C PRO A 393 -5.65 10.15 -31.31
N ALA A 394 -5.30 11.33 -30.77
CA ALA A 394 -6.25 12.42 -30.59
C ALA A 394 -6.99 12.67 -31.92
N PRO A 395 -8.32 12.87 -31.93
CA PRO A 395 -9.01 13.22 -33.16
C PRO A 395 -8.33 14.45 -33.75
N VAL A 396 -7.82 14.31 -34.99
CA VAL A 396 -7.26 15.41 -35.74
C VAL A 396 -8.37 16.46 -35.80
N ALA A 397 -8.19 17.58 -35.08
CA ALA A 397 -9.07 18.71 -35.22
C ALA A 397 -9.04 19.07 -36.73
N GLU A 398 -10.12 18.81 -37.45
CA GLU A 398 -10.28 19.31 -38.81
C GLU A 398 -10.05 20.81 -38.75
N ALA A 399 -8.93 21.25 -39.31
CA ALA A 399 -8.66 22.65 -39.51
C ALA A 399 -9.85 23.15 -40.36
N ALA A 400 -10.71 23.94 -39.74
CA ALA A 400 -11.74 24.65 -40.48
C ALA A 400 -11.03 25.49 -41.55
N ALA A 401 -11.14 25.04 -42.78
CA ALA A 401 -10.74 25.82 -43.94
C ALA A 401 -11.80 26.92 -44.09
N ASP A 402 -11.41 28.14 -43.77
CA ASP A 402 -12.02 29.38 -44.26
C ASP A 402 -11.10 30.05 -45.27
#